data_7cddeb7dbbb742fe01a9f7cd152aa50f
#
_entry.id   7cddeb7dbbb742fe01a9f7cd152aa50f
#
_cell.length_a   1.000
_cell.length_b   1.000
_cell.length_c   1.000
_cell.angle_alpha   90.00
_cell.angle_beta   90.00
_cell.angle_gamma   90.00
#
_symmetry.space_group_name_H-M   'P 1'
#
loop_
_entity.id
_entity.type
_entity.pdbx_description
1 polymer ?
#
loop_
_entity_poly.entity_id
_entity_poly.type
_entity_poly.pdbx_seq_one_letter_code
_entity_poly.pdbx_strand_id
1 'polypeptide(L)'
;MRLCLDGERDGRGIAGWSLHDLASTELDGIPTTVSKSAPAAGTPQPNGVTAVDHVVAFTPDLDRTIAALRSAGLDFRRLREEPTPGGAPRQAFFRLGETILEVVQAPDGTKIAADPAGPARLWGISFGVADLDATAAFLGDRLGSPRDAVQPGRRIATMRSEAGLGPAIAFMSPAAHR
;
A
#
# COMPACT_ATOMS: atom_id res chain seq x y z
N MET A 1 -1.30 -0.89 -12.95
CA MET A 1 -0.17 -0.69 -12.02
C MET A 1 0.71 -1.93 -11.98
N ARG A 2 2.03 -1.76 -11.89
CA ARG A 2 3.00 -2.83 -11.57
C ARG A 2 3.85 -2.35 -10.40
N LEU A 3 4.14 -3.23 -9.46
CA LEU A 3 5.06 -2.99 -8.35
C LEU A 3 6.38 -3.71 -8.63
N CYS A 4 7.50 -3.02 -8.42
CA CYS A 4 8.84 -3.59 -8.50
C CYS A 4 9.34 -3.86 -7.09
N LEU A 5 9.66 -5.11 -6.79
CA LEU A 5 10.19 -5.54 -5.50
C LEU A 5 11.68 -5.84 -5.64
N ASP A 6 12.49 -5.30 -4.73
CA ASP A 6 13.90 -5.66 -4.62
C ASP A 6 14.08 -6.85 -3.67
N GLY A 7 14.74 -7.91 -4.16
CA GLY A 7 14.83 -9.18 -3.46
C GLY A 7 16.01 -9.32 -2.50
N GLU A 8 17.21 -8.73 -2.74
CA GLU A 8 18.40 -9.08 -1.94
C GLU A 8 19.52 -8.04 -1.84
N ARG A 9 19.48 -6.92 -2.55
CA ARG A 9 20.56 -5.92 -2.51
C ARG A 9 20.06 -4.61 -1.91
N ASP A 10 20.60 -4.25 -0.75
CA ASP A 10 20.57 -2.92 -0.11
C ASP A 10 19.21 -2.34 0.35
N GLY A 11 18.21 -3.15 0.54
CA GLY A 11 16.94 -2.66 1.07
C GLY A 11 15.77 -3.51 0.63
N ARG A 12 15.47 -4.52 1.39
CA ARG A 12 14.23 -5.31 1.21
C ARG A 12 13.03 -4.38 1.20
N GLY A 13 12.34 -4.24 0.06
CA GLY A 13 11.21 -3.34 -0.02
C GLY A 13 10.59 -3.25 -1.41
N ILE A 14 9.77 -2.22 -1.58
CA ILE A 14 9.21 -1.86 -2.88
C ILE A 14 10.14 -0.84 -3.51
N ALA A 15 10.85 -1.25 -4.55
CA ALA A 15 11.83 -0.41 -5.26
C ALA A 15 11.18 0.72 -6.05
N GLY A 16 9.93 0.52 -6.47
CA GLY A 16 9.19 1.50 -7.25
C GLY A 16 7.96 0.87 -7.91
N TRP A 17 7.35 1.63 -8.78
CA TRP A 17 6.19 1.18 -9.54
C TRP A 17 6.14 1.73 -10.96
N SER A 18 5.25 1.14 -11.76
CA SER A 18 4.85 1.73 -13.04
C SER A 18 3.32 1.89 -13.09
N LEU A 19 2.90 3.06 -13.53
CA LEU A 19 1.49 3.45 -13.65
C LEU A 19 1.17 3.81 -15.11
N HIS A 20 -0.12 3.80 -15.46
CA HIS A 20 -0.62 4.27 -16.75
C HIS A 20 -1.06 5.73 -16.65
N ASP A 21 -1.10 6.40 -17.77
CA ASP A 21 -1.77 7.69 -17.97
C ASP A 21 -1.33 8.81 -17.00
N LEU A 22 -0.04 8.83 -16.64
CA LEU A 22 0.52 9.89 -15.82
C LEU A 22 0.87 11.13 -16.64
N ALA A 23 0.55 12.31 -16.10
CA ALA A 23 1.01 13.59 -16.62
C ALA A 23 2.48 13.87 -16.23
N SER A 24 2.97 13.27 -15.13
CA SER A 24 4.35 13.40 -14.65
C SER A 24 4.75 12.14 -13.88
N THR A 25 6.05 11.84 -13.87
CA THR A 25 6.65 10.79 -13.03
C THR A 25 7.25 11.33 -11.72
N GLU A 26 7.19 12.65 -11.52
CA GLU A 26 7.65 13.31 -10.30
C GLU A 26 6.58 13.20 -9.21
N LEU A 27 6.62 12.13 -8.45
CA LEU A 27 5.66 11.77 -7.39
C LEU A 27 6.29 11.90 -6.00
N ASP A 28 6.80 13.07 -5.67
CA ASP A 28 7.43 13.36 -4.37
C ASP A 28 8.57 12.36 -4.02
N GLY A 29 9.38 12.01 -5.02
CA GLY A 29 10.52 11.11 -4.87
C GLY A 29 10.19 9.62 -4.89
N ILE A 30 8.92 9.21 -5.05
CA ILE A 30 8.57 7.80 -5.27
C ILE A 30 9.08 7.37 -6.66
N PRO A 31 9.98 6.36 -6.76
CA PRO A 31 10.48 5.88 -8.04
C PRO A 31 9.35 5.38 -8.93
N THR A 32 9.06 6.14 -9.99
CA THR A 32 7.88 5.96 -10.83
C THR A 32 8.26 5.93 -12.31
N THR A 33 7.66 5.01 -13.05
CA THR A 33 7.75 4.96 -14.52
C THR A 33 6.37 4.88 -15.16
N VAL A 34 6.25 5.27 -16.43
CA VAL A 34 5.01 5.11 -17.17
C VAL A 34 4.95 3.73 -17.81
N SER A 35 3.89 2.99 -17.52
CA SER A 35 3.61 1.70 -18.16
C SER A 35 2.87 1.89 -19.48
N LYS A 36 3.36 1.25 -20.53
CA LYS A 36 2.68 1.15 -21.83
C LYS A 36 2.06 -0.23 -22.09
N SER A 37 2.28 -1.17 -21.17
CA SER A 37 1.81 -2.55 -21.34
C SER A 37 0.38 -2.70 -20.83
N ALA A 38 -0.46 -3.40 -21.57
CA ALA A 38 -1.78 -3.79 -21.07
C ALA A 38 -1.66 -4.57 -19.75
N PRO A 39 -2.67 -4.48 -18.86
CA PRO A 39 -2.73 -5.33 -17.68
C PRO A 39 -2.70 -6.81 -18.11
N ALA A 40 -1.88 -7.60 -17.44
CA ALA A 40 -1.90 -9.05 -17.63
C ALA A 40 -3.12 -9.64 -16.92
N ALA A 41 -3.66 -10.73 -17.47
CA ALA A 41 -4.69 -11.50 -16.79
C ALA A 41 -4.13 -12.04 -15.46
N GLY A 42 -4.95 -11.97 -14.41
CA GLY A 42 -4.58 -12.54 -13.10
C GLY A 42 -4.47 -14.07 -13.18
N THR A 43 -3.54 -14.63 -12.43
CA THR A 43 -3.42 -16.07 -12.25
C THR A 43 -3.90 -16.43 -10.85
N PRO A 44 -4.71 -17.49 -10.69
CA PRO A 44 -5.12 -17.95 -9.36
C PRO A 44 -3.91 -18.20 -8.47
N GLN A 45 -4.01 -17.74 -7.23
CA GLN A 45 -2.94 -17.86 -6.23
C GLN A 45 -3.34 -18.87 -5.14
N PRO A 46 -2.43 -19.79 -4.73
CA PRO A 46 -2.75 -20.82 -3.73
C PRO A 46 -3.16 -20.23 -2.36
N ASN A 47 -2.70 -19.02 -2.06
CA ASN A 47 -3.02 -18.29 -0.82
C ASN A 47 -4.35 -17.52 -0.89
N GLY A 48 -5.14 -17.70 -1.95
CA GLY A 48 -6.47 -17.08 -2.09
C GLY A 48 -6.47 -15.60 -2.48
N VAL A 49 -5.31 -15.01 -2.83
CA VAL A 49 -5.23 -13.62 -3.32
C VAL A 49 -5.99 -13.47 -4.63
N THR A 50 -6.85 -12.46 -4.69
CA THR A 50 -7.66 -12.12 -5.87
C THR A 50 -7.27 -10.81 -6.52
N ALA A 51 -6.75 -9.85 -5.74
CA ALA A 51 -6.39 -8.51 -6.21
C ALA A 51 -5.39 -7.82 -5.28
N VAL A 52 -4.77 -6.74 -5.75
CA VAL A 52 -4.15 -5.73 -4.88
C VAL A 52 -5.25 -4.80 -4.39
N ASP A 53 -5.53 -4.81 -3.10
CA ASP A 53 -6.55 -3.95 -2.47
C ASP A 53 -6.04 -2.50 -2.38
N HIS A 54 -4.90 -2.31 -1.72
CA HIS A 54 -4.25 -1.01 -1.68
C HIS A 54 -2.72 -1.12 -1.55
N VAL A 55 -2.05 -0.05 -1.94
CA VAL A 55 -0.62 0.15 -1.73
C VAL A 55 -0.45 1.28 -0.73
N VAL A 56 0.48 1.15 0.20
CA VAL A 56 0.77 2.15 1.22
C VAL A 56 2.07 2.85 0.92
N ALA A 57 2.06 4.18 0.95
CA ALA A 57 3.25 5.02 0.94
C ALA A 57 3.33 5.82 2.24
N PHE A 58 4.52 5.97 2.80
CA PHE A 58 4.81 6.91 3.88
C PHE A 58 5.47 8.17 3.34
N THR A 59 5.11 9.30 3.93
CA THR A 59 5.72 10.60 3.63
C THR A 59 5.96 11.40 4.91
N PRO A 60 7.03 12.22 4.96
CA PRO A 60 7.21 13.18 6.03
C PRO A 60 6.29 14.40 5.90
N ASP A 61 5.84 14.72 4.67
CA ASP A 61 5.00 15.88 4.35
C ASP A 61 3.83 15.45 3.44
N LEU A 62 2.67 15.25 4.07
CA LEU A 62 1.48 14.75 3.37
C LEU A 62 0.94 15.76 2.36
N ASP A 63 0.98 17.06 2.67
CA ASP A 63 0.41 18.09 1.79
C ASP A 63 1.26 18.24 0.52
N ARG A 64 2.58 18.20 0.64
CA ARG A 64 3.52 18.19 -0.49
C ARG A 64 3.28 16.95 -1.38
N THR A 65 3.16 15.78 -0.78
CA THR A 65 2.92 14.55 -1.52
C THR A 65 1.56 14.57 -2.22
N ILE A 66 0.49 15.04 -1.56
CA ILE A 66 -0.83 15.22 -2.19
C ILE A 66 -0.73 16.13 -3.42
N ALA A 67 -0.03 17.26 -3.30
CA ALA A 67 0.13 18.20 -4.40
C ALA A 67 0.87 17.56 -5.60
N ALA A 68 1.95 16.82 -5.35
CA ALA A 68 2.72 16.13 -6.39
C ALA A 68 1.86 15.05 -7.11
N LEU A 69 1.16 14.21 -6.34
CA LEU A 69 0.30 13.15 -6.89
C LEU A 69 -0.86 13.71 -7.72
N ARG A 70 -1.50 14.79 -7.26
CA ARG A 70 -2.57 15.47 -8.02
C ARG A 70 -2.04 16.11 -9.31
N SER A 71 -0.88 16.74 -9.25
CA SER A 71 -0.23 17.33 -10.44
C SER A 71 0.15 16.28 -11.47
N ALA A 72 0.45 15.06 -11.04
CA ALA A 72 0.71 13.93 -11.93
C ALA A 72 -0.58 13.28 -12.49
N GLY A 73 -1.76 13.76 -12.11
CA GLY A 73 -3.04 13.29 -12.62
C GLY A 73 -3.69 12.15 -11.83
N LEU A 74 -3.19 11.82 -10.62
CA LEU A 74 -3.81 10.79 -9.79
C LEU A 74 -5.14 11.28 -9.20
N ASP A 75 -6.13 10.38 -9.18
CA ASP A 75 -7.50 10.67 -8.70
C ASP A 75 -7.55 10.70 -7.17
N PHE A 76 -7.44 11.93 -6.61
CA PHE A 76 -7.58 12.17 -5.18
C PHE A 76 -9.02 11.92 -4.72
N ARG A 77 -9.20 11.09 -3.70
CA ARG A 77 -10.51 10.69 -3.20
C ARG A 77 -10.87 11.29 -1.85
N ARG A 78 -9.94 11.26 -0.90
CA ARG A 78 -10.25 11.65 0.48
C ARG A 78 -8.97 11.98 1.26
N LEU A 79 -9.10 12.93 2.17
CA LEU A 79 -8.18 13.17 3.29
C LEU A 79 -8.86 12.70 4.59
N ARG A 80 -8.11 12.03 5.43
CA ARG A 80 -8.46 11.71 6.81
C ARG A 80 -7.51 12.46 7.73
N GLU A 81 -8.06 13.24 8.65
CA GLU A 81 -7.31 14.07 9.59
C GLU A 81 -7.38 13.54 11.03
N GLU A 82 -8.13 12.46 11.25
CA GLU A 82 -8.15 11.79 12.54
C GLU A 82 -7.01 10.77 12.64
N PRO A 83 -6.32 10.70 13.79
CA PRO A 83 -5.28 9.72 14.03
C PRO A 83 -5.78 8.28 13.85
N THR A 84 -4.95 7.43 13.29
CA THR A 84 -5.24 6.01 13.20
C THR A 84 -4.85 5.28 14.48
N PRO A 85 -5.38 4.07 14.74
CA PRO A 85 -4.89 3.22 15.83
C PRO A 85 -3.39 2.89 15.75
N GLY A 86 -2.80 2.96 14.55
CA GLY A 86 -1.36 2.78 14.31
C GLY A 86 -0.51 4.04 14.52
N GLY A 87 -1.11 5.15 15.01
CA GLY A 87 -0.40 6.39 15.33
C GLY A 87 -0.16 7.33 14.15
N ALA A 88 -0.60 7.00 12.94
CA ALA A 88 -0.50 7.92 11.81
C ALA A 88 -1.47 9.09 12.00
N PRO A 89 -0.99 10.35 11.99
CA PRO A 89 -1.83 11.52 12.30
C PRO A 89 -2.83 11.83 11.17
N ARG A 90 -2.42 11.64 9.91
CA ARG A 90 -3.20 11.99 8.71
C ARG A 90 -2.97 10.95 7.61
N GLN A 91 -3.98 10.78 6.74
CA GLN A 91 -3.90 9.88 5.58
C GLN A 91 -4.64 10.46 4.39
N ALA A 92 -4.06 10.31 3.20
CA ALA A 92 -4.70 10.64 1.93
C ALA A 92 -4.93 9.39 1.08
N PHE A 93 -6.02 9.36 0.35
CA PHE A 93 -6.42 8.22 -0.47
C PHE A 93 -6.59 8.66 -1.92
N PHE A 94 -5.94 7.92 -2.82
CA PHE A 94 -6.03 8.10 -4.27
C PHE A 94 -6.53 6.81 -4.92
N ARG A 95 -7.28 6.93 -6.00
CA ARG A 95 -7.74 5.78 -6.78
C ARG A 95 -6.80 5.50 -7.95
N LEU A 96 -6.40 4.23 -8.09
CA LEU A 96 -5.54 3.73 -9.17
C LEU A 96 -6.29 2.59 -9.91
N GLY A 97 -7.37 2.93 -10.63
CA GLY A 97 -8.27 1.92 -11.15
C GLY A 97 -9.03 1.20 -10.04
N GLU A 98 -8.85 -0.10 -9.89
CA GLU A 98 -9.48 -0.89 -8.81
C GLU A 98 -8.68 -0.87 -7.50
N THR A 99 -7.43 -0.39 -7.54
CA THR A 99 -6.54 -0.33 -6.37
C THR A 99 -6.59 1.07 -5.73
N ILE A 100 -6.36 1.15 -4.43
CA ILE A 100 -6.19 2.41 -3.70
C ILE A 100 -4.71 2.62 -3.39
N LEU A 101 -4.22 3.86 -3.57
CA LEU A 101 -3.00 4.31 -2.92
C LEU A 101 -3.39 5.01 -1.62
N GLU A 102 -2.89 4.51 -0.51
CA GLU A 102 -2.96 5.12 0.80
C GLU A 102 -1.64 5.83 1.09
N VAL A 103 -1.66 7.15 1.19
CA VAL A 103 -0.50 7.95 1.58
C VAL A 103 -0.64 8.32 3.05
N VAL A 104 0.31 7.90 3.84
CA VAL A 104 0.31 8.03 5.30
C VAL A 104 1.36 9.04 5.72
N GLN A 105 0.95 10.05 6.45
CA GLN A 105 1.92 10.93 7.11
C GLN A 105 2.66 10.11 8.18
N ALA A 106 3.98 10.13 8.10
CA ALA A 106 4.82 9.37 9.02
C ALA A 106 4.59 9.85 10.47
N PRO A 107 4.37 8.93 11.42
CA PRO A 107 4.26 9.30 12.83
C PRO A 107 5.54 9.95 13.34
N ASP A 108 5.40 10.88 14.30
CA ASP A 108 6.52 11.51 14.97
C ASP A 108 7.47 10.48 15.58
N GLY A 109 8.76 10.78 15.57
CA GLY A 109 9.81 9.89 16.07
C GLY A 109 10.24 8.78 15.11
N THR A 110 9.62 8.64 13.94
CA THR A 110 10.09 7.74 12.88
C THR A 110 11.24 8.37 12.07
N LYS A 111 12.09 7.52 11.45
CA LYS A 111 13.17 8.00 10.58
C LYS A 111 12.66 8.81 9.39
N ILE A 112 11.43 8.53 8.92
CA ILE A 112 10.82 9.26 7.79
C ILE A 112 10.41 10.66 8.27
N ALA A 113 9.75 10.78 9.42
CA ALA A 113 9.35 12.07 9.99
C ALA A 113 10.55 12.95 10.39
N ALA A 114 11.69 12.33 10.70
CA ALA A 114 12.91 13.05 11.09
C ALA A 114 13.56 13.84 9.93
N ASP A 115 13.18 13.57 8.69
CA ASP A 115 13.64 14.32 7.50
C ASP A 115 12.43 14.92 6.76
N PRO A 116 11.96 16.12 7.16
CA PRO A 116 10.79 16.75 6.53
C PRO A 116 10.95 17.04 5.04
N ALA A 117 12.19 17.20 4.55
CA ALA A 117 12.50 17.41 3.14
C ALA A 117 12.68 16.08 2.38
N GLY A 118 12.69 14.96 3.07
CA GLY A 118 12.87 13.63 2.48
C GLY A 118 11.72 13.22 1.57
N PRO A 119 11.97 12.24 0.68
CA PRO A 119 10.96 11.77 -0.27
C PRO A 119 9.88 10.91 0.40
N ALA A 120 8.73 10.84 -0.24
CA ALA A 120 7.75 9.79 0.02
C ALA A 120 8.32 8.42 -0.43
N ARG A 121 7.88 7.34 0.22
CA ARG A 121 8.38 5.99 -0.04
C ARG A 121 7.23 4.97 -0.04
N LEU A 122 7.22 4.07 -1.00
CA LEU A 122 6.34 2.90 -0.96
C LEU A 122 6.78 2.00 0.20
N TRP A 123 5.80 1.59 1.01
CA TRP A 123 6.08 0.89 2.27
C TRP A 123 5.45 -0.49 2.34
N GLY A 124 4.23 -0.66 1.86
CA GLY A 124 3.51 -1.91 2.00
C GLY A 124 2.45 -2.15 0.95
N ILE A 125 1.96 -3.39 0.91
CA ILE A 125 0.92 -3.86 -0.01
C ILE A 125 -0.13 -4.61 0.79
N SER A 126 -1.39 -4.28 0.57
CA SER A 126 -2.51 -5.07 1.04
C SER A 126 -3.17 -5.80 -0.11
N PHE A 127 -3.37 -7.09 0.04
CA PHE A 127 -4.02 -7.95 -0.94
C PHE A 127 -5.46 -8.25 -0.50
N GLY A 128 -6.40 -8.17 -1.43
CA GLY A 128 -7.73 -8.72 -1.27
C GLY A 128 -7.70 -10.24 -1.43
N VAL A 129 -8.36 -10.96 -0.54
CA VAL A 129 -8.49 -12.42 -0.59
C VAL A 129 -9.96 -12.82 -0.62
N ALA A 130 -10.26 -13.97 -1.22
CA ALA A 130 -11.63 -14.50 -1.25
C ALA A 130 -12.11 -14.90 0.15
N ASP A 131 -11.22 -15.53 0.94
CA ASP A 131 -11.48 -16.01 2.30
C ASP A 131 -10.23 -15.79 3.16
N LEU A 132 -10.33 -14.89 4.15
CA LEU A 132 -9.21 -14.53 5.01
C LEU A 132 -8.84 -15.64 6.00
N ASP A 133 -9.81 -16.44 6.45
CA ASP A 133 -9.54 -17.53 7.38
C ASP A 133 -8.84 -18.69 6.65
N ALA A 134 -9.23 -18.99 5.41
CA ALA A 134 -8.53 -19.95 4.56
C ALA A 134 -7.10 -19.47 4.23
N THR A 135 -6.92 -18.18 3.94
CA THR A 135 -5.58 -17.59 3.73
C THR A 135 -4.72 -17.69 4.99
N ALA A 136 -5.30 -17.44 6.16
CA ALA A 136 -4.59 -17.55 7.43
C ALA A 136 -4.18 -19.01 7.71
N ALA A 137 -5.05 -19.96 7.46
CA ALA A 137 -4.73 -21.39 7.59
C ALA A 137 -3.60 -21.82 6.64
N PHE A 138 -3.60 -21.34 5.39
CA PHE A 138 -2.57 -21.63 4.40
C PHE A 138 -1.20 -21.05 4.78
N LEU A 139 -1.16 -19.82 5.30
CA LEU A 139 0.08 -19.14 5.66
C LEU A 139 0.62 -19.54 7.04
N GLY A 140 -0.24 -20.07 7.91
CA GLY A 140 0.12 -20.55 9.24
C GLY A 140 0.80 -19.47 10.08
N ASP A 141 1.84 -19.86 10.81
CA ASP A 141 2.55 -18.99 11.76
C ASP A 141 3.23 -17.77 11.12
N ARG A 142 3.33 -17.70 9.80
CA ARG A 142 3.86 -16.53 9.07
C ARG A 142 2.89 -15.35 9.06
N LEU A 143 1.60 -15.58 9.34
CA LEU A 143 0.57 -14.56 9.37
C LEU A 143 0.12 -14.31 10.81
N GLY A 144 -0.13 -13.02 11.13
CA GLY A 144 -0.81 -12.66 12.38
C GLY A 144 -2.27 -13.04 12.35
N SER A 145 -2.90 -13.17 13.53
CA SER A 145 -4.32 -13.52 13.61
C SER A 145 -5.20 -12.49 12.91
N PRO A 146 -6.21 -12.91 12.14
CA PRO A 146 -7.19 -12.02 11.57
C PRO A 146 -7.91 -11.18 12.64
N ARG A 147 -8.06 -9.88 12.40
CA ARG A 147 -8.73 -8.93 13.29
C ARG A 147 -9.58 -7.94 12.48
N ASP A 148 -10.43 -7.18 13.12
CA ASP A 148 -11.21 -6.16 12.45
C ASP A 148 -10.30 -5.09 11.82
N ALA A 149 -10.61 -4.70 10.60
CA ALA A 149 -9.96 -3.61 9.91
C ALA A 149 -10.55 -2.26 10.33
N VAL A 150 -9.84 -1.16 10.00
CA VAL A 150 -10.37 0.19 10.18
C VAL A 150 -11.64 0.42 9.34
N GLN A 151 -11.74 -0.26 8.20
CA GLN A 151 -12.94 -0.23 7.35
C GLN A 151 -14.01 -1.15 7.95
N PRO A 152 -15.20 -0.61 8.30
CA PRO A 152 -16.27 -1.41 8.89
C PRO A 152 -16.65 -2.62 8.03
N GLY A 153 -16.86 -3.75 8.69
CA GLY A 153 -17.25 -5.00 8.05
C GLY A 153 -16.15 -5.73 7.29
N ARG A 154 -14.90 -5.27 7.39
CA ARG A 154 -13.73 -5.96 6.85
C ARG A 154 -12.82 -6.44 7.96
N ARG A 155 -12.06 -7.49 7.66
CA ARG A 155 -11.02 -8.04 8.53
C ARG A 155 -9.67 -7.95 7.83
N ILE A 156 -8.60 -7.88 8.60
CA ILE A 156 -7.21 -7.79 8.13
C ILE A 156 -6.31 -8.74 8.91
N ALA A 157 -5.34 -9.32 8.21
CA ALA A 157 -4.23 -10.04 8.83
C ALA A 157 -2.92 -9.60 8.18
N THR A 158 -1.88 -9.39 8.98
CA THR A 158 -0.59 -8.87 8.53
C THR A 158 0.47 -9.95 8.63
N MET A 159 1.33 -10.06 7.61
CA MET A 159 2.50 -10.95 7.65
C MET A 159 3.41 -10.55 8.81
N ARG A 160 3.94 -11.55 9.50
CA ARG A 160 4.92 -11.32 10.55
C ARG A 160 6.28 -10.94 9.95
N SER A 161 7.04 -10.12 10.66
CA SER A 161 8.38 -9.70 10.23
C SER A 161 9.34 -10.89 10.01
N GLU A 162 9.15 -11.94 10.80
CA GLU A 162 9.92 -13.18 10.75
C GLU A 162 9.73 -13.97 9.45
N ALA A 163 8.68 -13.67 8.67
CA ALA A 163 8.49 -14.24 7.34
C ALA A 163 9.56 -13.76 6.32
N GLY A 164 10.36 -12.74 6.68
CA GLY A 164 11.50 -12.29 5.89
C GLY A 164 11.15 -11.54 4.62
N LEU A 165 9.88 -11.12 4.46
CA LEU A 165 9.46 -10.28 3.35
C LEU A 165 9.91 -8.83 3.60
N GLY A 166 10.44 -8.17 2.58
CA GLY A 166 10.94 -6.80 2.73
C GLY A 166 9.84 -5.79 3.02
N PRO A 167 8.79 -5.68 2.18
CA PRO A 167 7.68 -4.76 2.42
C PRO A 167 6.73 -5.30 3.49
N ALA A 168 5.97 -4.40 4.10
CA ALA A 168 4.82 -4.80 4.91
C ALA A 168 3.72 -5.39 4.00
N ILE A 169 3.27 -6.59 4.32
CA ILE A 169 2.23 -7.30 3.57
C ILE A 169 1.04 -7.56 4.48
N ALA A 170 -0.15 -7.24 3.99
CA ALA A 170 -1.41 -7.57 4.65
C ALA A 170 -2.39 -8.26 3.70
N PHE A 171 -3.35 -8.95 4.27
CA PHE A 171 -4.46 -9.59 3.55
C PHE A 171 -5.77 -9.08 4.13
N MET A 172 -6.71 -8.74 3.26
CA MET A 172 -8.00 -8.18 3.64
C MET A 172 -9.15 -9.05 3.13
N SER A 173 -10.13 -9.26 3.99
CA SER A 173 -11.38 -9.89 3.58
C SER A 173 -12.12 -9.05 2.54
N PRO A 174 -13.04 -9.62 1.74
CA PRO A 174 -13.92 -8.85 0.88
C PRO A 174 -14.67 -7.76 1.69
N ALA A 175 -15.11 -6.71 1.00
CA ALA A 175 -16.08 -5.79 1.60
C ALA A 175 -17.39 -6.55 1.88
N ALA A 176 -18.01 -6.30 3.03
CA ALA A 176 -19.34 -6.84 3.27
C ALA A 176 -20.30 -6.31 2.16
N HIS A 177 -20.94 -7.21 1.46
CA HIS A 177 -22.00 -6.81 0.53
C HIS A 177 -23.09 -6.09 1.33
N ARG A 178 -23.35 -4.84 0.97
CA ARG A 178 -24.50 -4.09 1.46
C ARG A 178 -25.74 -4.50 0.68
#